data_527d1b5dbdc65452db2d0a2a3d7458f3
#
_entry.id   527d1b5dbdc65452db2d0a2a3d7458f3
#
_cell.length_a   1.000
_cell.length_b   1.000
_cell.length_c   1.000
_cell.angle_alpha   90.00
_cell.angle_beta   90.00
_cell.angle_gamma   90.00
#
_symmetry.space_group_name_H-M   'P 1'
#
loop_
_entity.id
_entity.type
_entity.pdbx_description
1 polymer ?
#
loop_
_entity_poly.entity_id
_entity_poly.type
_entity_poly.pdbx_seq_one_letter_code
_entity_poly.pdbx_strand_id
1 'polypeptide(L)'
;LRYDYAAAERCFEKAVRVEGWKTESFLKAGRYCLSFRGYEMAARFFERGLKRDETANEILVELARIYLRQGRLDDATGLLDRASQLNHDFTPMLLVRARLHRLAGQLEEAERILCSFVTKPAANGWVQAEGWYELGSTLDRQGRYDEAMKAFLEAKSVKLPAAAHPVVDWRKLEADSKQIVESISAEALRRWHESGGAPPQRRLALLCGHPRSGTTLLEQVLDSHPEIVSAEETQIFYDETFVPLARGLPPESISLFPILESASPGRLRQSRQDYFHYHERFIGQAVGDRLLIDKNPSLTSFIPAFARVFPEAKFLVALRDPRDVCLSCFMQPLFPTTPTSSTYPNLEATAAQYVSVMGLWQALKPRLPGPFLEVRYEEVADNLEPVTRRALEFLGVPWDERVLTFQQQTHKLVRSPTYGDVKKPISKGAIGRWRHYQKYFEPCLDKLEPFVKAFAYE
;
A
#
# COMPACT_ATOMS: atom_id res chain seq x y z
N LEU A 1 2.58 -18.20 12.85
CA LEU A 1 3.43 -17.01 12.92
C LEU A 1 2.96 -15.84 12.02
N ARG A 2 1.92 -16.06 11.20
CA ARG A 2 1.36 -14.98 10.40
C ARG A 2 0.88 -13.85 11.30
N TYR A 3 1.22 -12.63 10.93
CA TYR A 3 0.80 -11.40 11.60
C TYR A 3 1.28 -11.21 13.05
N ASP A 4 2.13 -12.09 13.58
CA ASP A 4 2.73 -11.96 14.92
C ASP A 4 4.22 -11.60 14.78
N TYR A 5 4.50 -10.31 14.71
CA TYR A 5 5.87 -9.82 14.56
C TYR A 5 6.79 -10.19 15.71
N ALA A 6 6.27 -10.21 16.95
CA ALA A 6 7.07 -10.59 18.10
C ALA A 6 7.46 -12.08 18.05
N ALA A 7 6.53 -12.96 17.64
CA ALA A 7 6.85 -14.37 17.46
C ALA A 7 7.78 -14.59 16.26
N ALA A 8 7.61 -13.85 15.16
CA ALA A 8 8.49 -13.90 14.02
C ALA A 8 9.92 -13.49 14.41
N GLU A 9 10.10 -12.41 15.16
CA GLU A 9 11.40 -11.96 15.64
C GLU A 9 12.10 -13.03 16.48
N ARG A 10 11.40 -13.66 17.43
CA ARG A 10 11.95 -14.79 18.22
C ARG A 10 12.41 -15.96 17.34
N CYS A 11 11.66 -16.26 16.27
CA CYS A 11 12.05 -17.33 15.35
C CYS A 11 13.30 -16.96 14.55
N PHE A 12 13.40 -15.73 14.03
CA PHE A 12 14.61 -15.26 13.33
C PHE A 12 15.81 -15.20 14.28
N GLU A 13 15.64 -14.77 15.52
CA GLU A 13 16.71 -14.81 16.52
C GLU A 13 17.23 -16.23 16.78
N LYS A 14 16.30 -17.19 16.89
CA LYS A 14 16.67 -18.60 17.01
C LYS A 14 17.43 -19.09 15.79
N ALA A 15 17.00 -18.73 14.58
CA ALA A 15 17.67 -19.11 13.34
C ALA A 15 19.09 -18.53 13.29
N VAL A 16 19.27 -17.24 13.55
CA VAL A 16 20.58 -16.57 13.59
C VAL A 16 21.52 -17.23 14.63
N ARG A 17 20.97 -17.61 15.78
CA ARG A 17 21.73 -18.32 16.83
C ARG A 17 22.20 -19.72 16.35
N VAL A 18 21.33 -20.48 15.70
CA VAL A 18 21.65 -21.82 15.18
C VAL A 18 22.74 -21.73 14.09
N GLU A 19 22.72 -20.69 13.28
CA GLU A 19 23.74 -20.43 12.26
C GLU A 19 25.05 -19.83 12.85
N GLY A 20 25.18 -19.72 14.17
CA GLY A 20 26.41 -19.28 14.86
C GLY A 20 26.65 -17.78 14.81
N TRP A 21 25.58 -16.97 14.72
CA TRP A 21 25.66 -15.51 14.73
C TRP A 21 26.52 -14.91 13.60
N LYS A 22 26.53 -15.53 12.43
CA LYS A 22 27.26 -15.04 11.26
C LYS A 22 26.62 -13.76 10.72
N THR A 23 27.44 -12.86 10.18
CA THR A 23 26.97 -11.61 9.54
C THR A 23 25.93 -11.86 8.46
N GLU A 24 26.12 -12.90 7.65
CA GLU A 24 25.19 -13.32 6.61
C GLU A 24 23.82 -13.74 7.18
N SER A 25 23.78 -14.35 8.35
CA SER A 25 22.52 -14.75 9.00
C SER A 25 21.69 -13.55 9.43
N PHE A 26 22.36 -12.48 9.91
CA PHE A 26 21.69 -11.21 10.20
C PHE A 26 21.17 -10.54 8.92
N LEU A 27 21.95 -10.56 7.83
CA LEU A 27 21.50 -10.04 6.53
C LEU A 27 20.25 -10.77 6.04
N LYS A 28 20.23 -12.09 6.07
CA LYS A 28 19.08 -12.91 5.69
C LYS A 28 17.86 -12.61 6.57
N ALA A 29 18.02 -12.60 7.88
CA ALA A 29 16.94 -12.30 8.82
C ALA A 29 16.34 -10.90 8.56
N GLY A 30 17.18 -9.88 8.39
CA GLY A 30 16.75 -8.53 8.06
C GLY A 30 15.98 -8.46 6.74
N ARG A 31 16.47 -9.12 5.69
CA ARG A 31 15.78 -9.18 4.39
C ARG A 31 14.44 -9.91 4.47
N TYR A 32 14.34 -10.99 5.25
CA TYR A 32 13.05 -11.63 5.51
C TYR A 32 12.09 -10.68 6.24
N CYS A 33 12.57 -9.90 7.21
CA CYS A 33 11.74 -8.89 7.85
C CYS A 33 11.23 -7.84 6.87
N LEU A 34 12.07 -7.39 5.92
CA LEU A 34 11.65 -6.45 4.87
C LEU A 34 10.58 -7.01 3.95
N SER A 35 10.56 -8.32 3.69
CA SER A 35 9.57 -8.96 2.80
C SER A 35 8.12 -8.82 3.31
N PHE A 36 7.93 -8.67 4.62
CA PHE A 36 6.63 -8.39 5.23
C PHE A 36 6.56 -6.98 5.86
N ARG A 37 7.42 -6.06 5.40
CA ARG A 37 7.46 -4.65 5.82
C ARG A 37 7.75 -4.43 7.31
N GLY A 38 8.45 -5.37 7.95
CA GLY A 38 8.92 -5.28 9.34
C GLY A 38 10.19 -4.46 9.47
N TYR A 39 10.14 -3.16 9.13
CA TYR A 39 11.32 -2.29 8.99
C TYR A 39 12.12 -2.12 10.28
N GLU A 40 11.44 -1.93 11.42
CA GLU A 40 12.12 -1.78 12.72
C GLU A 40 12.83 -3.06 13.13
N MET A 41 12.21 -4.21 12.89
CA MET A 41 12.81 -5.50 13.15
C MET A 41 14.01 -5.73 12.23
N ALA A 42 13.88 -5.40 10.94
CA ALA A 42 14.97 -5.49 9.97
C ALA A 42 16.16 -4.62 10.41
N ALA A 43 15.91 -3.36 10.83
CA ALA A 43 16.95 -2.45 11.32
C ALA A 43 17.71 -3.06 12.50
N ARG A 44 17.00 -3.64 13.50
CA ARG A 44 17.66 -4.29 14.64
C ARG A 44 18.57 -5.46 14.23
N PHE A 45 18.14 -6.28 13.25
CA PHE A 45 19.01 -7.34 12.74
C PHE A 45 20.22 -6.77 12.00
N PHE A 46 20.05 -5.76 11.15
CA PHE A 46 21.15 -5.13 10.43
C PHE A 46 22.14 -4.43 11.36
N GLU A 47 21.68 -3.68 12.36
CA GLU A 47 22.52 -3.05 13.37
C GLU A 47 23.36 -4.08 14.14
N ARG A 48 22.76 -5.22 14.49
CA ARG A 48 23.49 -6.33 15.14
C ARG A 48 24.48 -7.01 14.18
N GLY A 49 24.16 -7.11 12.91
CA GLY A 49 25.08 -7.60 11.88
C GLY A 49 26.30 -6.70 11.75
N LEU A 50 26.11 -5.38 11.72
CA LEU A 50 27.22 -4.41 11.66
C LEU A 50 28.11 -4.40 12.91
N LYS A 51 27.59 -4.76 14.09
CA LYS A 51 28.42 -4.97 15.30
C LYS A 51 29.34 -6.18 15.17
N ARG A 52 29.06 -7.11 14.27
CA ARG A 52 29.89 -8.28 13.99
C ARG A 52 30.90 -8.04 12.89
N ASP A 53 30.46 -7.32 11.86
CA ASP A 53 31.28 -6.97 10.72
C ASP A 53 30.91 -5.57 10.22
N GLU A 54 31.70 -4.60 10.60
CA GLU A 54 31.49 -3.20 10.26
C GLU A 54 31.69 -2.91 8.76
N THR A 55 32.25 -3.88 8.02
CA THR A 55 32.54 -3.80 6.58
C THR A 55 31.49 -4.52 5.73
N ALA A 56 30.40 -5.03 6.34
CA ALA A 56 29.31 -5.70 5.63
C ALA A 56 28.54 -4.73 4.73
N ASN A 57 29.05 -4.52 3.51
CA ASN A 57 28.56 -3.48 2.59
C ASN A 57 27.07 -3.59 2.29
N GLU A 58 26.56 -4.80 2.09
CA GLU A 58 25.12 -5.00 1.85
C GLU A 58 24.27 -4.56 3.05
N ILE A 59 24.71 -4.86 4.28
CA ILE A 59 23.99 -4.45 5.48
C ILE A 59 24.00 -2.93 5.65
N LEU A 60 25.14 -2.27 5.37
CA LEU A 60 25.23 -0.81 5.38
C LEU A 60 24.17 -0.19 4.46
N VAL A 61 24.05 -0.70 3.25
CA VAL A 61 23.09 -0.19 2.25
C VAL A 61 21.64 -0.47 2.63
N GLU A 62 21.32 -1.68 3.10
CA GLU A 62 19.96 -2.01 3.53
C GLU A 62 19.51 -1.18 4.75
N LEU A 63 20.41 -0.97 5.71
CA LEU A 63 20.12 -0.12 6.87
C LEU A 63 19.95 1.35 6.47
N ALA A 64 20.80 1.87 5.56
CA ALA A 64 20.66 3.21 5.01
C ALA A 64 19.29 3.40 4.31
N ARG A 65 18.83 2.38 3.56
CA ARG A 65 17.49 2.37 2.92
C ARG A 65 16.36 2.51 3.96
N ILE A 66 16.49 1.83 5.10
CA ILE A 66 15.51 1.95 6.21
C ILE A 66 15.58 3.34 6.83
N TYR A 67 16.79 3.87 7.09
CA TYR A 67 16.94 5.20 7.70
C TYR A 67 16.39 6.31 6.80
N LEU A 68 16.53 6.21 5.46
CA LEU A 68 15.87 7.12 4.52
C LEU A 68 14.34 7.07 4.69
N ARG A 69 13.77 5.88 4.86
CA ARG A 69 12.32 5.75 5.15
C ARG A 69 11.91 6.41 6.46
N GLN A 70 12.78 6.39 7.45
CA GLN A 70 12.54 7.03 8.75
C GLN A 70 12.74 8.54 8.73
N GLY A 71 13.31 9.10 7.64
CA GLY A 71 13.68 10.50 7.52
C GLY A 71 15.01 10.85 8.22
N ARG A 72 15.77 9.82 8.62
CA ARG A 72 17.08 9.94 9.27
C ARG A 72 18.17 10.09 8.21
N LEU A 73 18.18 11.28 7.56
CA LEU A 73 19.04 11.50 6.39
C LEU A 73 20.53 11.48 6.75
N ASP A 74 20.91 12.08 7.88
CA ASP A 74 22.32 12.14 8.32
C ASP A 74 22.86 10.75 8.65
N ASP A 75 22.08 9.93 9.35
CA ASP A 75 22.46 8.54 9.65
C ASP A 75 22.60 7.70 8.37
N ALA A 76 21.69 7.88 7.42
CA ALA A 76 21.78 7.21 6.12
C ALA A 76 23.03 7.67 5.34
N THR A 77 23.36 8.96 5.39
CA THR A 77 24.58 9.50 4.76
C THR A 77 25.83 8.83 5.32
N GLY A 78 25.96 8.76 6.64
CA GLY A 78 27.13 8.13 7.28
C GLY A 78 27.30 6.65 6.90
N LEU A 79 26.20 5.90 6.79
CA LEU A 79 26.25 4.50 6.33
C LEU A 79 26.66 4.38 4.86
N LEU A 80 26.15 5.26 4.00
CA LEU A 80 26.47 5.27 2.57
C LEU A 80 27.93 5.71 2.32
N ASP A 81 28.48 6.62 3.13
CA ASP A 81 29.88 7.03 3.04
C ASP A 81 30.81 5.87 3.39
N ARG A 82 30.52 5.12 4.45
CA ARG A 82 31.23 3.89 4.79
C ARG A 82 31.14 2.86 3.67
N ALA A 83 29.93 2.63 3.13
CA ALA A 83 29.73 1.70 2.02
C ALA A 83 30.54 2.10 0.77
N SER A 84 30.62 3.40 0.47
CA SER A 84 31.37 3.94 -0.66
C SER A 84 32.89 3.76 -0.51
N GLN A 85 33.44 3.89 0.71
CA GLN A 85 34.84 3.63 1.00
C GLN A 85 35.23 2.16 0.76
N LEU A 86 34.29 1.22 0.98
CA LEU A 86 34.49 -0.20 0.76
C LEU A 86 34.38 -0.57 -0.73
N ASN A 87 33.40 -0.03 -1.42
CA ASN A 87 33.18 -0.25 -2.84
C ASN A 87 32.34 0.90 -3.44
N HIS A 88 33.00 1.85 -4.07
CA HIS A 88 32.37 3.06 -4.59
C HIS A 88 31.45 2.79 -5.81
N ASP A 89 31.67 1.67 -6.52
CA ASP A 89 30.87 1.26 -7.69
C ASP A 89 29.74 0.28 -7.33
N PHE A 90 29.49 0.03 -6.06
CA PHE A 90 28.42 -0.88 -5.63
C PHE A 90 27.05 -0.33 -6.00
N THR A 91 26.47 -0.82 -7.07
CA THR A 91 25.24 -0.29 -7.67
C THR A 91 24.07 -0.15 -6.67
N PRO A 92 23.80 -1.10 -5.74
CA PRO A 92 22.77 -0.89 -4.73
C PRO A 92 23.03 0.32 -3.83
N MET A 93 24.29 0.63 -3.51
CA MET A 93 24.67 1.82 -2.75
C MET A 93 24.43 3.08 -3.57
N LEU A 94 24.83 3.10 -4.85
CA LEU A 94 24.61 4.23 -5.76
C LEU A 94 23.13 4.56 -5.88
N LEU A 95 22.26 3.55 -6.00
CA LEU A 95 20.81 3.74 -6.04
C LEU A 95 20.28 4.43 -4.76
N VAL A 96 20.70 3.96 -3.59
CA VAL A 96 20.25 4.52 -2.30
C VAL A 96 20.80 5.93 -2.10
N ARG A 97 22.04 6.19 -2.53
CA ARG A 97 22.66 7.53 -2.51
C ARG A 97 21.94 8.52 -3.44
N ALA A 98 21.58 8.09 -4.65
CA ALA A 98 20.78 8.92 -5.54
C ALA A 98 19.42 9.29 -4.93
N ARG A 99 18.76 8.32 -4.28
CA ARG A 99 17.51 8.56 -3.55
C ARG A 99 17.70 9.56 -2.40
N LEU A 100 18.80 9.47 -1.66
CA LEU A 100 19.16 10.46 -0.63
C LEU A 100 19.25 11.86 -1.23
N HIS A 101 20.04 12.04 -2.30
CA HIS A 101 20.19 13.34 -2.97
C HIS A 101 18.85 13.90 -3.47
N ARG A 102 18.02 13.06 -4.10
CA ARG A 102 16.68 13.48 -4.51
C ARG A 102 15.79 13.92 -3.34
N LEU A 103 15.82 13.21 -2.22
CA LEU A 103 15.07 13.59 -1.02
C LEU A 103 15.58 14.89 -0.40
N ALA A 104 16.87 15.14 -0.49
CA ALA A 104 17.53 16.39 -0.07
C ALA A 104 17.37 17.55 -1.06
N GLY A 105 16.70 17.33 -2.22
CA GLY A 105 16.49 18.36 -3.25
C GLY A 105 17.67 18.57 -4.19
N GLN A 106 18.73 17.76 -4.10
CA GLN A 106 19.94 17.82 -4.93
C GLN A 106 19.71 16.99 -6.21
N LEU A 107 18.83 17.49 -7.09
CA LEU A 107 18.30 16.73 -8.22
C LEU A 107 19.34 16.44 -9.29
N GLU A 108 20.23 17.37 -9.58
CA GLU A 108 21.30 17.21 -10.57
C GLU A 108 22.31 16.12 -10.17
N GLU A 109 22.64 16.07 -8.89
CA GLU A 109 23.55 15.03 -8.38
C GLU A 109 22.85 13.66 -8.36
N ALA A 110 21.57 13.59 -8.00
CA ALA A 110 20.79 12.36 -8.10
C ALA A 110 20.77 11.84 -9.54
N GLU A 111 20.48 12.71 -10.52
CA GLU A 111 20.49 12.38 -11.95
C GLU A 111 21.84 11.86 -12.41
N ARG A 112 22.93 12.58 -12.07
CA ARG A 112 24.30 12.19 -12.44
C ARG A 112 24.65 10.77 -11.95
N ILE A 113 24.33 10.46 -10.70
CA ILE A 113 24.56 9.13 -10.13
C ILE A 113 23.72 8.08 -10.88
N LEU A 114 22.43 8.32 -11.10
CA LEU A 114 21.54 7.36 -11.75
C LEU A 114 21.99 7.07 -13.19
N CYS A 115 22.31 8.10 -13.97
CA CYS A 115 22.80 7.95 -15.33
C CYS A 115 24.11 7.15 -15.41
N SER A 116 24.90 7.11 -14.36
CA SER A 116 26.18 6.37 -14.34
C SER A 116 26.00 4.85 -14.44
N PHE A 117 24.81 4.30 -14.09
CA PHE A 117 24.61 2.86 -14.06
C PHE A 117 23.32 2.34 -14.74
N VAL A 118 22.24 3.14 -14.87
CA VAL A 118 20.94 2.62 -15.37
C VAL A 118 21.00 2.06 -16.80
N THR A 119 21.90 2.59 -17.63
CA THR A 119 22.07 2.14 -19.02
C THR A 119 23.06 0.98 -19.19
N LYS A 120 23.80 0.65 -18.12
CA LYS A 120 24.76 -0.45 -18.14
C LYS A 120 24.07 -1.79 -17.90
N PRO A 121 24.50 -2.88 -18.55
CA PRO A 121 24.03 -4.21 -18.19
C PRO A 121 24.25 -4.47 -16.71
N ALA A 122 23.16 -4.72 -15.98
CA ALA A 122 23.24 -4.99 -14.55
C ALA A 122 23.15 -6.49 -14.28
N ALA A 123 23.99 -6.99 -13.36
CA ALA A 123 23.86 -8.34 -12.83
C ALA A 123 22.52 -8.55 -12.09
N ASN A 124 21.91 -7.47 -11.63
CA ASN A 124 20.61 -7.48 -10.94
C ASN A 124 19.63 -6.52 -11.62
N GLY A 125 18.71 -7.06 -12.41
CA GLY A 125 17.68 -6.29 -13.10
C GLY A 125 16.76 -5.48 -12.17
N TRP A 126 16.58 -5.93 -10.92
CA TRP A 126 15.78 -5.18 -9.94
C TRP A 126 16.40 -3.82 -9.60
N VAL A 127 17.70 -3.78 -9.36
CA VAL A 127 18.40 -2.53 -9.05
C VAL A 127 18.37 -1.59 -10.26
N GLN A 128 18.50 -2.14 -11.45
CA GLN A 128 18.39 -1.35 -12.70
C GLN A 128 16.98 -0.77 -12.88
N ALA A 129 15.94 -1.57 -12.71
CA ALA A 129 14.56 -1.10 -12.80
C ALA A 129 14.25 -0.04 -11.74
N GLU A 130 14.67 -0.26 -10.47
CA GLU A 130 14.54 0.78 -9.42
C GLU A 130 15.31 2.05 -9.78
N GLY A 131 16.49 1.93 -10.38
CA GLY A 131 17.29 3.07 -10.84
C GLY A 131 16.56 3.91 -11.88
N TRP A 132 15.93 3.27 -12.88
CA TRP A 132 15.10 3.95 -13.86
C TRP A 132 13.88 4.64 -13.26
N TYR A 133 13.20 4.01 -12.29
CA TYR A 133 12.11 4.67 -11.54
C TYR A 133 12.58 5.87 -10.75
N GLU A 134 13.73 5.77 -10.11
CA GLU A 134 14.31 6.87 -9.35
C GLU A 134 14.75 8.02 -10.26
N LEU A 135 15.29 7.71 -11.46
CA LEU A 135 15.61 8.68 -12.49
C LEU A 135 14.35 9.38 -13.00
N GLY A 136 13.30 8.63 -13.34
CA GLY A 136 12.01 9.19 -13.73
C GLY A 136 11.45 10.14 -12.66
N SER A 137 11.53 9.74 -11.39
CA SER A 137 11.09 10.58 -10.26
C SER A 137 11.94 11.83 -10.06
N THR A 138 13.22 11.77 -10.39
CA THR A 138 14.15 12.91 -10.34
C THR A 138 13.86 13.91 -11.47
N LEU A 139 13.72 13.41 -12.70
CA LEU A 139 13.40 14.19 -13.88
C LEU A 139 12.03 14.87 -13.79
N ASP A 140 11.05 14.18 -13.22
CA ASP A 140 9.72 14.74 -12.95
C ASP A 140 9.79 15.93 -11.99
N ARG A 141 10.59 15.85 -10.95
CA ARG A 141 10.82 16.98 -10.02
C ARG A 141 11.56 18.15 -10.66
N GLN A 142 12.36 17.89 -11.68
CA GLN A 142 13.01 18.92 -12.50
C GLN A 142 12.06 19.55 -13.56
N GLY A 143 10.81 19.06 -13.69
CA GLY A 143 9.86 19.49 -14.70
C GLY A 143 10.12 18.92 -16.11
N ARG A 144 11.02 17.96 -16.23
CA ARG A 144 11.40 17.29 -17.49
C ARG A 144 10.50 16.07 -17.74
N TYR A 145 9.21 16.32 -17.93
CA TYR A 145 8.15 15.31 -17.89
C TYR A 145 8.27 14.25 -18.99
N ASP A 146 8.72 14.62 -20.19
CA ASP A 146 8.89 13.68 -21.29
C ASP A 146 10.05 12.71 -21.07
N GLU A 147 11.12 13.21 -20.50
CA GLU A 147 12.26 12.38 -20.13
C GLU A 147 11.92 11.49 -18.92
N ALA A 148 11.16 12.03 -17.98
CA ALA A 148 10.64 11.26 -16.87
C ALA A 148 9.77 10.09 -17.35
N MET A 149 8.85 10.33 -18.30
CA MET A 149 8.02 9.27 -18.88
C MET A 149 8.86 8.20 -19.57
N LYS A 150 9.87 8.59 -20.35
CA LYS A 150 10.81 7.63 -20.97
C LYS A 150 11.50 6.77 -19.91
N ALA A 151 12.00 7.38 -18.84
CA ALA A 151 12.66 6.64 -17.75
C ALA A 151 11.70 5.66 -17.05
N PHE A 152 10.43 6.02 -16.83
CA PHE A 152 9.43 5.10 -16.29
C PHE A 152 9.13 3.94 -17.24
N LEU A 153 9.07 4.19 -18.55
CA LEU A 153 8.88 3.13 -19.54
C LEU A 153 10.09 2.18 -19.61
N GLU A 154 11.32 2.73 -19.54
CA GLU A 154 12.53 1.92 -19.44
C GLU A 154 12.52 1.03 -18.19
N ALA A 155 12.11 1.58 -17.02
CA ALA A 155 11.98 0.79 -15.81
C ALA A 155 11.06 -0.43 -15.99
N LYS A 156 9.98 -0.28 -16.75
CA LYS A 156 9.02 -1.36 -17.03
C LYS A 156 9.49 -2.32 -18.11
N SER A 157 10.41 -1.90 -18.98
CA SER A 157 11.00 -2.75 -20.03
C SER A 157 12.09 -3.68 -19.48
N VAL A 158 12.68 -3.38 -18.31
CA VAL A 158 13.71 -4.23 -17.71
C VAL A 158 13.15 -5.63 -17.44
N LYS A 159 13.77 -6.64 -18.05
CA LYS A 159 13.43 -8.05 -17.80
C LYS A 159 13.84 -8.43 -16.39
N LEU A 160 12.87 -8.53 -15.51
CA LEU A 160 13.06 -9.08 -14.18
C LEU A 160 13.14 -10.62 -14.28
N PRO A 161 13.95 -11.28 -13.41
CA PRO A 161 13.85 -12.73 -13.28
C PRO A 161 12.38 -13.10 -13.10
N ALA A 162 11.93 -14.17 -13.76
CA ALA A 162 10.54 -14.58 -13.72
C ALA A 162 10.06 -14.58 -12.26
N ALA A 163 9.27 -13.59 -11.93
CA ALA A 163 8.64 -13.54 -10.63
C ALA A 163 7.78 -14.78 -10.51
N ALA A 164 7.80 -15.43 -9.36
CA ALA A 164 7.01 -16.63 -9.11
C ALA A 164 5.48 -16.39 -9.24
N HIS A 165 5.07 -15.19 -9.63
CA HIS A 165 3.69 -14.78 -9.77
C HIS A 165 3.37 -14.47 -11.25
N PRO A 166 2.27 -15.01 -11.78
CA PRO A 166 1.83 -14.72 -13.12
C PRO A 166 1.50 -13.22 -13.24
N VAL A 167 1.82 -12.64 -14.42
CA VAL A 167 1.33 -11.32 -14.79
C VAL A 167 -0.20 -11.35 -14.66
N VAL A 168 -0.76 -10.44 -13.87
CA VAL A 168 -2.22 -10.37 -13.72
C VAL A 168 -2.82 -9.96 -15.08
N ASP A 169 -3.64 -10.82 -15.61
CA ASP A 169 -4.43 -10.50 -16.80
C ASP A 169 -5.53 -9.53 -16.39
N TRP A 170 -5.41 -8.26 -16.79
CA TRP A 170 -6.39 -7.21 -16.52
C TRP A 170 -7.78 -7.55 -17.10
N ARG A 171 -7.85 -8.35 -18.19
CA ARG A 171 -9.10 -8.83 -18.76
C ARG A 171 -9.81 -9.78 -17.82
N LYS A 172 -9.05 -10.60 -17.11
CA LYS A 172 -9.60 -11.46 -16.06
C LYS A 172 -10.14 -10.64 -14.89
N LEU A 173 -9.41 -9.60 -14.46
CA LEU A 173 -9.92 -8.70 -13.40
C LEU A 173 -11.22 -8.00 -13.81
N GLU A 174 -11.32 -7.58 -15.06
CA GLU A 174 -12.55 -6.99 -15.61
C GLU A 174 -13.70 -8.00 -15.62
N ALA A 175 -13.44 -9.23 -16.09
CA ALA A 175 -14.43 -10.31 -16.08
C ALA A 175 -14.87 -10.68 -14.67
N ASP A 176 -13.94 -10.81 -13.73
CA ASP A 176 -14.23 -11.10 -12.32
C ASP A 176 -15.07 -9.97 -11.69
N SER A 177 -14.74 -8.71 -11.96
CA SER A 177 -15.50 -7.55 -11.48
C SER A 177 -16.93 -7.52 -12.06
N LYS A 178 -17.08 -7.81 -13.34
CA LYS A 178 -18.37 -7.92 -13.99
C LYS A 178 -19.20 -9.06 -13.38
N GLN A 179 -18.61 -10.22 -13.17
CA GLN A 179 -19.28 -11.35 -12.53
C GLN A 179 -19.77 -11.00 -11.11
N ILE A 180 -18.97 -10.25 -10.33
CA ILE A 180 -19.35 -9.78 -9.01
C ILE A 180 -20.60 -8.87 -9.11
N VAL A 181 -20.59 -7.90 -10.03
CA VAL A 181 -21.72 -6.97 -10.25
C VAL A 181 -22.98 -7.72 -10.65
N GLU A 182 -22.88 -8.73 -11.51
CA GLU A 182 -24.01 -9.53 -11.99
C GLU A 182 -24.56 -10.47 -10.92
N SER A 183 -23.71 -11.06 -10.09
CA SER A 183 -24.12 -12.05 -9.09
C SER A 183 -24.60 -11.46 -7.77
N ILE A 184 -24.14 -10.26 -7.38
CA ILE A 184 -24.45 -9.66 -6.07
C ILE A 184 -25.55 -8.61 -6.20
N SER A 185 -26.79 -8.99 -5.94
CA SER A 185 -27.93 -8.09 -5.95
C SER A 185 -28.07 -7.28 -4.65
N ALA A 186 -28.82 -6.17 -4.70
CA ALA A 186 -29.19 -5.40 -3.51
C ALA A 186 -29.98 -6.25 -2.49
N GLU A 187 -30.80 -7.19 -2.99
CA GLU A 187 -31.56 -8.09 -2.14
C GLU A 187 -30.66 -9.08 -1.38
N ALA A 188 -29.64 -9.63 -2.04
CA ALA A 188 -28.65 -10.50 -1.40
C ALA A 188 -27.90 -9.74 -0.30
N LEU A 189 -27.41 -8.53 -0.58
CA LEU A 189 -26.70 -7.70 0.40
C LEU A 189 -27.60 -7.35 1.59
N ARG A 190 -28.86 -6.97 1.36
CA ARG A 190 -29.82 -6.68 2.43
C ARG A 190 -30.10 -7.92 3.28
N ARG A 191 -30.40 -9.08 2.66
CA ARG A 191 -30.62 -10.35 3.37
C ARG A 191 -29.39 -10.73 4.22
N TRP A 192 -28.18 -10.55 3.70
CA TRP A 192 -26.96 -10.82 4.43
C TRP A 192 -26.76 -9.85 5.61
N HIS A 193 -27.11 -8.58 5.43
CA HIS A 193 -27.04 -7.57 6.48
C HIS A 193 -28.02 -7.92 7.62
N GLU A 194 -29.27 -8.23 7.29
CA GLU A 194 -30.32 -8.60 8.26
C GLU A 194 -30.01 -9.91 9.00
N SER A 195 -29.41 -10.88 8.30
CA SER A 195 -29.03 -12.17 8.88
C SER A 195 -27.70 -12.16 9.62
N GLY A 196 -27.04 -11.02 9.69
CA GLY A 196 -25.67 -10.89 10.19
C GLY A 196 -25.42 -11.20 11.67
N GLY A 197 -26.48 -11.48 12.45
CA GLY A 197 -26.36 -11.97 13.84
C GLY A 197 -26.18 -10.86 14.87
N ALA A 198 -25.69 -11.22 16.06
CA ALA A 198 -25.61 -10.38 17.25
C ALA A 198 -25.01 -8.98 17.03
N PRO A 199 -25.44 -7.97 17.83
CA PRO A 199 -24.97 -6.59 17.73
C PRO A 199 -23.45 -6.49 17.74
N PRO A 200 -22.87 -5.43 17.16
CA PRO A 200 -21.43 -5.28 17.02
C PRO A 200 -20.78 -5.29 18.40
N GLN A 201 -19.90 -6.26 18.63
CA GLN A 201 -19.10 -6.29 19.84
C GLN A 201 -17.90 -5.35 19.76
N ARG A 202 -17.54 -4.89 18.54
CA ARG A 202 -16.37 -4.06 18.30
C ARG A 202 -16.63 -3.05 17.17
N ARG A 203 -16.05 -1.85 17.32
CA ARG A 203 -16.15 -0.76 16.33
C ARG A 203 -15.19 -1.02 15.19
N LEU A 204 -15.68 -1.01 13.94
CA LEU A 204 -14.90 -1.32 12.75
C LEU A 204 -15.25 -0.41 11.59
N ALA A 205 -14.22 0.07 10.89
CA ALA A 205 -14.36 0.72 9.59
C ALA A 205 -13.34 0.16 8.60
N LEU A 206 -13.75 0.07 7.33
CA LEU A 206 -12.86 -0.20 6.21
C LEU A 206 -12.54 1.13 5.51
N LEU A 207 -11.27 1.50 5.46
CA LEU A 207 -10.77 2.59 4.62
C LEU A 207 -10.21 2.00 3.33
N CYS A 208 -10.96 2.17 2.25
CA CYS A 208 -10.65 1.60 0.94
C CYS A 208 -10.73 2.68 -0.17
N GLY A 209 -10.87 2.26 -1.42
CA GLY A 209 -10.80 3.08 -2.62
C GLY A 209 -9.74 2.50 -3.56
N HIS A 210 -9.35 3.23 -4.59
CA HIS A 210 -8.23 2.78 -5.42
C HIS A 210 -6.88 3.07 -4.73
N PRO A 211 -5.85 2.22 -4.86
CA PRO A 211 -4.49 2.59 -4.47
C PRO A 211 -4.12 3.97 -5.03
N ARG A 212 -3.40 4.78 -4.28
CA ARG A 212 -2.99 6.16 -4.65
C ARG A 212 -4.10 7.23 -4.60
N SER A 213 -5.28 6.91 -4.06
CA SER A 213 -6.37 7.88 -3.85
C SER A 213 -6.26 8.67 -2.54
N GLY A 214 -5.13 8.61 -1.84
CA GLY A 214 -4.94 9.37 -0.59
C GLY A 214 -5.32 8.60 0.69
N THR A 215 -5.59 7.31 0.60
CA THR A 215 -5.94 6.46 1.76
C THR A 215 -4.92 6.54 2.88
N THR A 216 -3.62 6.60 2.58
CA THR A 216 -2.56 6.70 3.60
C THR A 216 -2.59 8.04 4.33
N LEU A 217 -2.86 9.15 3.64
CA LEU A 217 -2.99 10.46 4.29
C LEU A 217 -4.19 10.45 5.25
N LEU A 218 -5.35 10.01 4.78
CA LEU A 218 -6.56 9.95 5.59
C LEU A 218 -6.39 8.99 6.78
N GLU A 219 -5.73 7.85 6.59
CA GLU A 219 -5.39 6.93 7.68
C GLU A 219 -4.54 7.61 8.75
N GLN A 220 -3.45 8.29 8.37
CA GLN A 220 -2.54 8.94 9.33
C GLN A 220 -3.25 10.05 10.13
N VAL A 221 -4.12 10.81 9.47
CA VAL A 221 -4.96 11.81 10.13
C VAL A 221 -5.86 11.14 11.18
N LEU A 222 -6.58 10.10 10.80
CA LEU A 222 -7.53 9.41 11.68
C LEU A 222 -6.83 8.59 12.78
N ASP A 223 -5.71 7.92 12.49
CA ASP A 223 -4.93 7.11 13.47
C ASP A 223 -4.26 7.97 14.56
N SER A 224 -4.15 9.29 14.35
CA SER A 224 -3.68 10.21 15.38
C SER A 224 -4.72 10.47 16.49
N HIS A 225 -5.97 10.06 16.27
CA HIS A 225 -7.04 10.16 17.26
C HIS A 225 -6.94 9.04 18.32
N PRO A 226 -7.07 9.36 19.63
CA PRO A 226 -6.85 8.37 20.71
C PRO A 226 -7.84 7.21 20.73
N GLU A 227 -9.08 7.42 20.22
CA GLU A 227 -10.10 6.39 20.13
C GLU A 227 -10.04 5.59 18.82
N ILE A 228 -9.02 5.80 18.00
CA ILE A 228 -8.84 5.09 16.73
C ILE A 228 -7.53 4.30 16.77
N VAL A 229 -7.51 3.18 16.12
CA VAL A 229 -6.32 2.40 15.82
C VAL A 229 -6.42 1.88 14.40
N SER A 230 -5.37 2.04 13.60
CA SER A 230 -5.36 1.58 12.23
C SER A 230 -4.44 0.39 11.99
N ALA A 231 -4.80 -0.42 10.99
CA ALA A 231 -3.95 -1.46 10.41
C ALA A 231 -3.74 -1.17 8.92
N GLU A 232 -2.46 -1.07 8.51
CA GLU A 232 -2.09 -0.66 7.16
C GLU A 232 -1.86 -1.85 6.24
N GLU A 233 -2.70 -2.01 5.22
CA GLU A 233 -2.56 -2.91 4.05
C GLU A 233 -2.20 -4.36 4.43
N THR A 234 -2.94 -4.93 5.40
CA THR A 234 -2.77 -6.32 5.80
C THR A 234 -3.47 -7.27 4.82
N GLN A 235 -3.07 -8.54 4.81
CA GLN A 235 -3.81 -9.61 4.12
C GLN A 235 -4.74 -10.38 5.07
N ILE A 236 -4.94 -9.87 6.30
CA ILE A 236 -5.69 -10.57 7.36
C ILE A 236 -7.12 -10.88 6.91
N PHE A 237 -7.82 -9.89 6.32
CA PHE A 237 -9.17 -10.14 5.83
C PHE A 237 -9.20 -11.27 4.79
N TYR A 238 -8.30 -11.23 3.81
CA TYR A 238 -8.28 -12.26 2.76
C TYR A 238 -7.88 -13.63 3.32
N ASP A 239 -6.75 -13.73 4.01
CA ASP A 239 -6.14 -14.99 4.43
C ASP A 239 -6.88 -15.67 5.59
N GLU A 240 -7.28 -14.91 6.59
CA GLU A 240 -7.76 -15.44 7.88
C GLU A 240 -9.28 -15.28 8.06
N THR A 241 -9.93 -14.48 7.18
CA THR A 241 -11.37 -14.22 7.28
C THR A 241 -12.12 -14.77 6.08
N PHE A 242 -11.76 -14.36 4.86
CA PHE A 242 -12.47 -14.72 3.63
C PHE A 242 -12.14 -16.13 3.12
N VAL A 243 -10.85 -16.46 2.94
CA VAL A 243 -10.43 -17.79 2.45
C VAL A 243 -10.97 -18.93 3.30
N PRO A 244 -11.01 -18.86 4.65
CA PRO A 244 -11.63 -19.88 5.47
C PRO A 244 -13.11 -20.13 5.19
N LEU A 245 -13.85 -19.15 4.69
CA LEU A 245 -15.28 -19.33 4.32
C LEU A 245 -15.44 -20.29 3.12
N ALA A 246 -14.45 -20.37 2.24
CA ALA A 246 -14.46 -21.26 1.07
C ALA A 246 -14.13 -22.72 1.40
N ARG A 247 -13.69 -23.03 2.63
CA ARG A 247 -13.30 -24.41 2.99
C ARG A 247 -14.45 -25.39 2.83
N GLY A 248 -14.20 -26.47 2.10
CA GLY A 248 -15.18 -27.52 1.85
C GLY A 248 -16.17 -27.23 0.74
N LEU A 249 -16.04 -26.12 0.03
CA LEU A 249 -16.77 -25.88 -1.21
C LEU A 249 -16.07 -26.62 -2.36
N PRO A 250 -16.82 -27.14 -3.35
CA PRO A 250 -16.24 -27.73 -4.54
C PRO A 250 -15.51 -26.64 -5.37
N PRO A 251 -14.41 -27.02 -6.08
CA PRO A 251 -13.57 -26.07 -6.81
C PRO A 251 -14.35 -25.15 -7.78
N GLU A 252 -15.36 -25.68 -8.44
CA GLU A 252 -16.23 -24.94 -9.38
C GLU A 252 -17.09 -23.87 -8.71
N SER A 253 -17.29 -23.97 -7.40
CA SER A 253 -18.05 -23.01 -6.59
C SER A 253 -17.17 -21.97 -5.91
N ILE A 254 -15.85 -21.94 -6.19
CA ILE A 254 -14.93 -20.97 -5.59
C ILE A 254 -15.01 -19.66 -6.36
N SER A 255 -16.10 -18.93 -6.16
CA SER A 255 -16.25 -17.54 -6.58
C SER A 255 -16.93 -16.76 -5.46
N LEU A 256 -16.90 -15.42 -5.53
CA LEU A 256 -17.29 -14.56 -4.40
C LEU A 256 -18.72 -14.86 -3.90
N PHE A 257 -19.69 -14.89 -4.80
CA PHE A 257 -21.11 -15.06 -4.41
C PHE A 257 -21.41 -16.41 -3.75
N PRO A 258 -21.06 -17.58 -4.30
CA PRO A 258 -21.27 -18.88 -3.66
C PRO A 258 -20.61 -19.01 -2.30
N ILE A 259 -19.40 -18.47 -2.12
CA ILE A 259 -18.70 -18.45 -0.83
C ILE A 259 -19.52 -17.72 0.22
N LEU A 260 -20.00 -16.50 -0.13
CA LEU A 260 -20.74 -15.65 0.80
C LEU A 260 -22.13 -16.17 1.09
N GLU A 261 -22.81 -16.73 0.10
CA GLU A 261 -24.17 -17.31 0.23
C GLU A 261 -24.17 -18.54 1.12
N SER A 262 -23.18 -19.42 0.96
CA SER A 262 -23.07 -20.67 1.74
C SER A 262 -22.46 -20.48 3.13
N ALA A 263 -22.00 -19.28 3.48
CA ALA A 263 -21.34 -19.02 4.75
C ALA A 263 -22.31 -19.16 5.93
N SER A 264 -22.14 -20.21 6.75
CA SER A 264 -22.97 -20.44 7.93
C SER A 264 -22.73 -19.42 9.03
N PRO A 265 -23.72 -19.16 9.92
CA PRO A 265 -23.55 -18.25 11.04
C PRO A 265 -22.37 -18.61 11.96
N GLY A 266 -22.07 -19.88 12.11
CA GLY A 266 -20.92 -20.36 12.89
C GLY A 266 -19.58 -19.94 12.27
N ARG A 267 -19.44 -20.14 10.94
CA ARG A 267 -18.24 -19.75 10.20
C ARG A 267 -18.05 -18.21 10.22
N LEU A 268 -19.13 -17.45 10.02
CA LEU A 268 -19.07 -15.99 10.09
C LEU A 268 -18.60 -15.50 11.46
N ARG A 269 -19.12 -16.10 12.56
CA ARG A 269 -18.67 -15.76 13.92
C ARG A 269 -17.18 -16.06 14.11
N GLN A 270 -16.74 -17.23 13.66
CA GLN A 270 -15.32 -17.60 13.76
C GLN A 270 -14.44 -16.63 12.96
N SER A 271 -14.80 -16.34 11.71
CA SER A 271 -14.08 -15.38 10.87
C SER A 271 -13.97 -13.98 11.50
N ARG A 272 -15.03 -13.51 12.17
CA ARG A 272 -15.00 -12.25 12.92
C ARG A 272 -14.01 -12.28 14.10
N GLN A 273 -14.00 -13.37 14.86
CA GLN A 273 -13.08 -13.54 15.99
C GLN A 273 -11.63 -13.59 15.50
N ASP A 274 -11.35 -14.37 14.45
CA ASP A 274 -10.03 -14.52 13.87
C ASP A 274 -9.53 -13.18 13.30
N TYR A 275 -10.40 -12.41 12.64
CA TYR A 275 -10.08 -11.09 12.11
C TYR A 275 -9.54 -10.15 13.19
N PHE A 276 -10.25 -9.97 14.29
CA PHE A 276 -9.78 -9.10 15.38
C PHE A 276 -8.56 -9.66 16.09
N HIS A 277 -8.53 -10.98 16.32
CA HIS A 277 -7.38 -11.63 16.93
C HIS A 277 -6.09 -11.39 16.14
N TYR A 278 -6.11 -11.56 14.82
CA TYR A 278 -4.93 -11.35 13.99
C TYR A 278 -4.58 -9.86 13.85
N HIS A 279 -5.56 -8.96 13.84
CA HIS A 279 -5.29 -7.52 13.86
C HIS A 279 -4.61 -7.09 15.16
N GLU A 280 -5.06 -7.54 16.31
CA GLU A 280 -4.42 -7.26 17.60
C GLU A 280 -2.98 -7.78 17.66
N ARG A 281 -2.72 -8.94 17.10
CA ARG A 281 -1.35 -9.48 16.96
C ARG A 281 -0.48 -8.64 16.03
N PHE A 282 -1.05 -8.21 14.91
CA PHE A 282 -0.37 -7.38 13.93
C PHE A 282 -0.03 -6.00 14.49
N ILE A 283 -0.97 -5.39 15.20
CA ILE A 283 -0.81 -4.08 15.84
C ILE A 283 0.09 -4.19 17.09
N GLY A 284 0.16 -5.35 17.74
CA GLY A 284 0.91 -5.60 18.95
C GLY A 284 0.22 -5.11 20.24
N GLN A 285 -1.07 -4.77 20.15
CA GLN A 285 -1.89 -4.33 21.30
C GLN A 285 -3.37 -4.65 21.08
N ALA A 286 -4.14 -4.74 22.17
CA ALA A 286 -5.58 -4.92 22.07
C ALA A 286 -6.25 -3.70 21.42
N VAL A 287 -7.24 -3.95 20.57
CA VAL A 287 -8.11 -2.89 20.03
C VAL A 287 -8.97 -2.29 21.15
N GLY A 288 -9.50 -3.12 22.06
CA GLY A 288 -10.41 -2.68 23.13
C GLY A 288 -11.68 -2.03 22.58
N ASP A 289 -12.08 -0.91 23.19
CA ASP A 289 -13.26 -0.13 22.78
C ASP A 289 -12.97 0.87 21.65
N ARG A 290 -11.72 0.96 21.17
CA ARG A 290 -11.33 1.84 20.08
C ARG A 290 -11.94 1.37 18.76
N LEU A 291 -12.09 2.30 17.82
CA LEU A 291 -12.45 2.00 16.46
C LEU A 291 -11.22 1.43 15.71
N LEU A 292 -11.34 0.21 15.20
CA LEU A 292 -10.35 -0.33 14.27
C LEU A 292 -10.63 0.20 12.86
N ILE A 293 -9.65 0.82 12.25
CA ILE A 293 -9.67 1.14 10.81
C ILE A 293 -8.74 0.16 10.08
N ASP A 294 -9.34 -0.75 9.28
CA ASP A 294 -8.56 -1.52 8.33
C ASP A 294 -8.35 -0.67 7.06
N LYS A 295 -7.14 -0.11 6.90
CA LYS A 295 -6.79 0.66 5.71
C LYS A 295 -6.22 -0.27 4.66
N ASN A 296 -7.05 -0.62 3.69
CA ASN A 296 -6.64 -1.51 2.63
C ASN A 296 -7.36 -1.21 1.30
N PRO A 297 -6.72 -0.45 0.38
CA PRO A 297 -7.31 -0.17 -0.92
C PRO A 297 -7.63 -1.42 -1.75
N SER A 298 -6.88 -2.52 -1.54
CA SER A 298 -7.13 -3.78 -2.27
C SER A 298 -8.46 -4.43 -1.89
N LEU A 299 -9.04 -4.08 -0.73
CA LEU A 299 -10.33 -4.61 -0.28
C LEU A 299 -11.53 -3.93 -0.94
N THR A 300 -11.34 -2.93 -1.79
CA THR A 300 -12.45 -2.31 -2.54
C THR A 300 -13.22 -3.35 -3.36
N SER A 301 -12.52 -4.29 -3.98
CA SER A 301 -13.16 -5.41 -4.70
C SER A 301 -13.80 -6.46 -3.78
N PHE A 302 -13.49 -6.42 -2.48
CA PHE A 302 -14.01 -7.34 -1.47
C PHE A 302 -15.09 -6.71 -0.57
N ILE A 303 -15.57 -5.49 -0.88
CA ILE A 303 -16.63 -4.81 -0.10
C ILE A 303 -17.84 -5.73 0.17
N PRO A 304 -18.38 -6.51 -0.79
CA PRO A 304 -19.49 -7.42 -0.50
C PRO A 304 -19.14 -8.49 0.53
N ALA A 305 -17.92 -9.03 0.48
CA ALA A 305 -17.47 -10.01 1.47
C ALA A 305 -17.28 -9.37 2.84
N PHE A 306 -16.73 -8.15 2.87
CA PHE A 306 -16.56 -7.39 4.10
C PHE A 306 -17.91 -7.07 4.74
N ALA A 307 -18.89 -6.60 3.95
CA ALA A 307 -20.27 -6.34 4.40
C ALA A 307 -20.99 -7.60 4.87
N ARG A 308 -20.73 -8.76 4.25
CA ARG A 308 -21.28 -10.05 4.70
C ARG A 308 -20.74 -10.47 6.06
N VAL A 309 -19.44 -10.34 6.27
CA VAL A 309 -18.79 -10.71 7.53
C VAL A 309 -19.06 -9.66 8.61
N PHE A 310 -19.04 -8.39 8.28
CA PHE A 310 -19.20 -7.26 9.21
C PHE A 310 -20.29 -6.31 8.73
N PRO A 311 -21.59 -6.69 8.87
CA PRO A 311 -22.70 -5.85 8.41
C PRO A 311 -22.79 -4.49 9.12
N GLU A 312 -22.18 -4.38 10.32
CA GLU A 312 -22.07 -3.15 11.10
C GLU A 312 -20.93 -2.22 10.68
N ALA A 313 -20.01 -2.69 9.85
CA ALA A 313 -18.82 -1.92 9.46
C ALA A 313 -19.19 -0.67 8.66
N LYS A 314 -18.45 0.39 8.89
CA LYS A 314 -18.54 1.64 8.13
C LYS A 314 -17.52 1.66 7.01
N PHE A 315 -17.91 2.14 5.84
CA PHE A 315 -17.01 2.21 4.68
C PHE A 315 -16.59 3.66 4.43
N LEU A 316 -15.28 3.93 4.57
CA LEU A 316 -14.63 5.15 4.10
C LEU A 316 -14.00 4.86 2.75
N VAL A 317 -14.41 5.56 1.71
CA VAL A 317 -13.92 5.36 0.35
C VAL A 317 -13.16 6.60 -0.09
N ALA A 318 -11.83 6.47 -0.16
CA ALA A 318 -10.99 7.56 -0.63
C ALA A 318 -11.09 7.68 -2.15
N LEU A 319 -11.40 8.87 -2.63
CA LEU A 319 -11.47 9.25 -4.03
C LEU A 319 -10.36 10.26 -4.36
N ARG A 320 -9.92 10.26 -5.60
CA ARG A 320 -9.01 11.24 -6.20
C ARG A 320 -9.23 11.26 -7.69
N ASP A 321 -8.84 12.36 -8.36
CA ASP A 321 -8.90 12.46 -9.81
C ASP A 321 -8.38 11.16 -10.47
N PRO A 322 -9.20 10.44 -11.25
CA PRO A 322 -8.83 9.16 -11.86
C PRO A 322 -7.52 9.21 -12.65
N ARG A 323 -7.26 10.33 -13.30
CA ARG A 323 -6.07 10.58 -14.14
C ARG A 323 -4.82 10.69 -13.26
N ASP A 324 -4.89 11.41 -12.13
CA ASP A 324 -3.79 11.50 -11.15
C ASP A 324 -3.54 10.16 -10.45
N VAL A 325 -4.60 9.39 -10.17
CA VAL A 325 -4.48 8.05 -9.62
C VAL A 325 -3.73 7.12 -10.58
N CYS A 326 -4.16 7.07 -11.83
CA CYS A 326 -3.52 6.22 -12.85
C CYS A 326 -2.06 6.61 -13.07
N LEU A 327 -1.77 7.91 -13.18
CA LEU A 327 -0.39 8.39 -13.28
C LEU A 327 0.44 7.96 -12.07
N SER A 328 -0.09 8.17 -10.86
CA SER A 328 0.60 7.83 -9.62
C SER A 328 0.84 6.32 -9.47
N CYS A 329 -0.07 5.47 -9.90
CA CYS A 329 0.12 4.02 -9.93
C CYS A 329 1.19 3.62 -10.95
N PHE A 330 1.13 4.17 -12.16
CA PHE A 330 2.10 3.91 -13.21
C PHE A 330 3.53 4.27 -12.81
N MET A 331 3.72 5.42 -12.13
CA MET A 331 5.03 5.93 -11.68
C MET A 331 5.60 5.22 -10.45
N GLN A 332 4.89 4.28 -9.82
CA GLN A 332 5.42 3.55 -8.67
C GLN A 332 6.26 2.34 -9.09
N PRO A 333 7.37 2.06 -8.36
CA PRO A 333 8.12 0.82 -8.53
C PRO A 333 7.35 -0.35 -7.91
N LEU A 334 6.18 -0.63 -8.48
CA LEU A 334 5.39 -1.79 -8.10
C LEU A 334 5.93 -2.99 -8.88
N PHE A 335 6.89 -3.67 -8.28
CA PHE A 335 7.41 -4.92 -8.83
C PHE A 335 6.42 -6.04 -8.59
N PRO A 336 6.36 -7.06 -9.47
CA PRO A 336 5.42 -8.16 -9.36
C PRO A 336 5.77 -9.10 -8.20
N THR A 337 5.72 -8.58 -6.97
CA THR A 337 5.86 -9.37 -5.74
C THR A 337 4.51 -9.92 -5.25
N THR A 338 3.42 -9.35 -5.79
CA THR A 338 2.05 -9.81 -5.56
C THR A 338 1.28 -9.74 -6.88
N PRO A 339 0.19 -10.50 -7.06
CA PRO A 339 -0.65 -10.41 -8.26
C PRO A 339 -1.08 -8.99 -8.63
N THR A 340 -1.33 -8.14 -7.63
CA THR A 340 -1.75 -6.75 -7.82
C THR A 340 -0.64 -5.83 -8.37
N SER A 341 0.63 -6.15 -8.16
CA SER A 341 1.73 -5.27 -8.58
C SER A 341 2.12 -5.38 -10.05
N SER A 342 1.71 -6.45 -10.73
CA SER A 342 1.94 -6.64 -12.17
C SER A 342 0.91 -5.93 -13.07
N THR A 343 -0.04 -5.21 -12.50
CA THR A 343 -1.19 -4.63 -13.21
C THR A 343 -0.92 -3.29 -13.88
N TYR A 344 0.28 -2.71 -13.73
CA TYR A 344 0.58 -1.37 -14.23
C TYR A 344 1.72 -1.32 -15.26
N PRO A 345 1.70 -2.15 -16.33
CA PRO A 345 2.79 -2.16 -17.31
C PRO A 345 2.82 -0.90 -18.19
N ASN A 346 1.67 -0.27 -18.40
CA ASN A 346 1.50 0.99 -19.12
C ASN A 346 0.28 1.75 -18.58
N LEU A 347 0.07 2.97 -19.04
CA LEU A 347 -1.06 3.79 -18.61
C LEU A 347 -2.42 3.20 -19.00
N GLU A 348 -2.52 2.57 -20.15
CA GLU A 348 -3.78 1.97 -20.63
C GLU A 348 -4.21 0.79 -19.72
N ALA A 349 -3.30 -0.12 -19.38
CA ALA A 349 -3.58 -1.20 -18.45
C ALA A 349 -3.89 -0.68 -17.05
N THR A 350 -3.21 0.40 -16.63
CA THR A 350 -3.46 1.08 -15.36
C THR A 350 -4.88 1.66 -15.31
N ALA A 351 -5.30 2.33 -16.41
CA ALA A 351 -6.66 2.85 -16.53
C ALA A 351 -7.71 1.71 -16.55
N ALA A 352 -7.45 0.62 -17.26
CA ALA A 352 -8.35 -0.53 -17.28
C ALA A 352 -8.51 -1.15 -15.87
N GLN A 353 -7.44 -1.26 -15.11
CA GLN A 353 -7.49 -1.73 -13.73
C GLN A 353 -8.27 -0.74 -12.83
N TYR A 354 -8.06 0.57 -13.01
CA TYR A 354 -8.83 1.58 -12.29
C TYR A 354 -10.33 1.44 -12.58
N VAL A 355 -10.70 1.34 -13.85
CA VAL A 355 -12.10 1.16 -14.30
C VAL A 355 -12.71 -0.09 -13.69
N SER A 356 -11.97 -1.20 -13.67
CA SER A 356 -12.43 -2.45 -13.06
C SER A 356 -12.77 -2.29 -11.57
N VAL A 357 -11.85 -1.72 -10.78
CA VAL A 357 -12.02 -1.56 -9.33
C VAL A 357 -13.06 -0.50 -8.98
N MET A 358 -12.98 0.68 -9.60
CA MET A 358 -13.87 1.78 -9.27
C MET A 358 -15.24 1.66 -9.96
N GLY A 359 -15.30 0.93 -11.08
CA GLY A 359 -16.56 0.52 -11.71
C GLY A 359 -17.35 -0.44 -10.81
N LEU A 360 -16.65 -1.38 -10.19
CA LEU A 360 -17.27 -2.25 -9.19
C LEU A 360 -17.81 -1.43 -8.01
N TRP A 361 -17.03 -0.47 -7.47
CA TRP A 361 -17.50 0.43 -6.43
C TRP A 361 -18.78 1.19 -6.85
N GLN A 362 -18.77 1.81 -8.03
CA GLN A 362 -19.93 2.55 -8.55
C GLN A 362 -21.19 1.67 -8.70
N ALA A 363 -21.03 0.43 -9.12
CA ALA A 363 -22.12 -0.51 -9.27
C ALA A 363 -22.67 -1.03 -7.92
N LEU A 364 -21.80 -1.17 -6.93
CA LEU A 364 -22.17 -1.74 -5.62
C LEU A 364 -22.69 -0.69 -4.63
N LYS A 365 -22.18 0.54 -4.65
CA LYS A 365 -22.55 1.56 -3.64
C LYS A 365 -24.06 1.79 -3.50
N PRO A 366 -24.90 1.83 -4.57
CA PRO A 366 -26.35 1.98 -4.43
C PRO A 366 -27.06 0.72 -3.89
N ARG A 367 -26.37 -0.42 -3.82
CA ARG A 367 -26.89 -1.70 -3.33
C ARG A 367 -26.55 -1.96 -1.86
N LEU A 368 -25.56 -1.22 -1.31
CA LEU A 368 -25.10 -1.43 0.06
C LEU A 368 -26.18 -1.03 1.07
N PRO A 369 -26.53 -1.92 2.02
CA PRO A 369 -27.49 -1.61 3.07
C PRO A 369 -26.89 -0.76 4.21
N GLY A 370 -25.56 -0.77 4.35
CA GLY A 370 -24.82 -0.05 5.40
C GLY A 370 -24.31 1.32 4.94
N PRO A 371 -23.87 2.16 5.89
CA PRO A 371 -23.42 3.50 5.60
C PRO A 371 -22.02 3.52 4.94
N PHE A 372 -21.83 4.44 4.01
CA PHE A 372 -20.51 4.76 3.45
C PHE A 372 -20.30 6.27 3.37
N LEU A 373 -19.04 6.69 3.37
CA LEU A 373 -18.63 8.07 3.14
C LEU A 373 -17.51 8.11 2.10
N GLU A 374 -17.74 8.81 0.99
CA GLU A 374 -16.71 9.13 0.00
C GLU A 374 -15.96 10.39 0.45
N VAL A 375 -14.62 10.30 0.44
CA VAL A 375 -13.72 11.39 0.86
C VAL A 375 -12.75 11.69 -0.27
N ARG A 376 -12.78 12.90 -0.81
CA ARG A 376 -11.92 13.32 -1.91
C ARG A 376 -10.56 13.79 -1.36
N TYR A 377 -9.48 13.30 -1.95
CA TYR A 377 -8.10 13.71 -1.60
C TYR A 377 -7.91 15.22 -1.71
N GLU A 378 -8.47 15.81 -2.75
CA GLU A 378 -8.38 17.24 -3.02
C GLU A 378 -9.02 18.08 -1.89
N GLU A 379 -10.17 17.63 -1.38
CA GLU A 379 -10.84 18.29 -0.23
C GLU A 379 -9.95 18.19 1.03
N VAL A 380 -9.33 17.02 1.28
CA VAL A 380 -8.40 16.85 2.41
C VAL A 380 -7.19 17.77 2.27
N ALA A 381 -6.68 17.91 1.03
CA ALA A 381 -5.52 18.76 0.75
C ALA A 381 -5.85 20.27 0.80
N ASP A 382 -7.08 20.65 0.49
CA ASP A 382 -7.55 22.02 0.53
C ASP A 382 -7.92 22.48 1.94
N ASN A 383 -8.67 21.66 2.67
CA ASN A 383 -9.18 22.03 3.99
C ASN A 383 -9.36 20.77 4.88
N LEU A 384 -8.31 20.41 5.58
CA LEU A 384 -8.23 19.20 6.40
C LEU A 384 -9.33 19.13 7.48
N GLU A 385 -9.56 20.24 8.21
CA GLU A 385 -10.43 20.21 9.40
C GLU A 385 -11.89 19.85 9.10
N PRO A 386 -12.62 20.53 8.19
CA PRO A 386 -14.01 20.16 7.90
C PRO A 386 -14.17 18.74 7.39
N VAL A 387 -13.21 18.28 6.57
CA VAL A 387 -13.25 16.91 6.03
C VAL A 387 -13.05 15.90 7.16
N THR A 388 -12.12 16.16 8.06
CA THR A 388 -11.84 15.29 9.21
C THR A 388 -13.01 15.27 10.18
N ARG A 389 -13.65 16.42 10.45
CA ARG A 389 -14.88 16.51 11.28
C ARG A 389 -15.99 15.62 10.70
N ARG A 390 -16.27 15.74 9.40
CA ARG A 390 -17.24 14.91 8.68
C ARG A 390 -16.91 13.43 8.77
N ALA A 391 -15.63 13.07 8.64
CA ALA A 391 -15.19 11.68 8.74
C ALA A 391 -15.33 11.13 10.17
N LEU A 392 -14.95 11.88 11.20
CA LEU A 392 -15.10 11.48 12.61
C LEU A 392 -16.57 11.37 13.01
N GLU A 393 -17.43 12.32 12.61
CA GLU A 393 -18.87 12.26 12.82
C GLU A 393 -19.47 11.00 12.17
N PHE A 394 -19.13 10.74 10.92
CA PHE A 394 -19.53 9.51 10.23
C PHE A 394 -19.08 8.26 10.98
N LEU A 395 -17.86 8.25 11.51
CA LEU A 395 -17.32 7.13 12.27
C LEU A 395 -17.93 7.00 13.67
N GLY A 396 -18.63 8.04 14.17
CA GLY A 396 -19.18 8.09 15.52
C GLY A 396 -18.06 8.25 16.58
N VAL A 397 -17.05 9.06 16.24
CA VAL A 397 -15.91 9.39 17.11
C VAL A 397 -15.96 10.89 17.40
N PRO A 398 -15.80 11.35 18.67
CA PRO A 398 -15.80 12.76 18.99
C PRO A 398 -14.63 13.49 18.34
N TRP A 399 -14.73 14.84 18.27
CA TRP A 399 -13.62 15.64 17.75
C TRP A 399 -12.43 15.65 18.72
N ASP A 400 -11.24 15.53 18.18
CA ASP A 400 -9.99 15.71 18.91
C ASP A 400 -8.97 16.47 18.02
N GLU A 401 -8.36 17.53 18.56
CA GLU A 401 -7.47 18.42 17.79
C GLU A 401 -6.17 17.73 17.33
N ARG A 402 -5.81 16.61 17.93
CA ARG A 402 -4.63 15.82 17.53
C ARG A 402 -4.63 15.43 16.06
N VAL A 403 -5.81 15.30 15.46
CA VAL A 403 -5.94 14.99 14.03
C VAL A 403 -5.37 16.09 13.12
N LEU A 404 -5.32 17.35 13.59
CA LEU A 404 -4.73 18.44 12.83
C LEU A 404 -3.19 18.50 12.94
N THR A 405 -2.64 17.84 13.94
CA THR A 405 -1.19 17.78 14.20
C THR A 405 -0.62 16.38 14.00
N PHE A 406 -1.28 15.57 13.18
CA PHE A 406 -0.95 14.16 12.95
C PHE A 406 0.52 13.93 12.57
N GLN A 407 1.17 14.85 11.83
CA GLN A 407 2.59 14.71 11.44
C GLN A 407 3.53 14.70 12.65
N GLN A 408 3.15 15.34 13.76
CA GLN A 408 3.94 15.41 14.99
C GLN A 408 3.74 14.17 15.87
N GLN A 409 2.65 13.44 15.67
CA GLN A 409 2.23 12.34 16.54
C GLN A 409 2.48 10.95 15.93
N THR A 410 2.83 10.88 14.66
CA THR A 410 3.07 9.60 13.98
C THR A 410 4.41 9.01 14.41
N HIS A 411 4.39 8.19 15.46
CA HIS A 411 5.50 7.31 15.84
C HIS A 411 5.55 6.04 14.97
N LYS A 412 4.50 5.78 14.22
CA LYS A 412 4.32 4.61 13.38
C LYS A 412 5.08 4.76 12.06
N LEU A 413 5.91 3.79 11.73
CA LEU A 413 6.57 3.78 10.42
C LEU A 413 5.54 3.52 9.33
N VAL A 414 5.33 4.49 8.45
CA VAL A 414 4.42 4.35 7.31
C VAL A 414 4.96 3.30 6.35
N ARG A 415 4.18 2.25 6.11
CA ARG A 415 4.56 1.10 5.25
C ARG A 415 4.33 1.35 3.77
N SER A 416 3.46 2.31 3.45
CA SER A 416 3.18 2.73 2.08
C SER A 416 4.40 3.34 1.37
N PRO A 417 4.48 3.27 0.03
CA PRO A 417 5.52 3.95 -0.75
C PRO A 417 5.60 5.47 -0.56
N THR A 418 4.52 6.10 -0.06
CA THR A 418 4.43 7.55 0.19
C THR A 418 4.95 8.01 1.55
N TYR A 419 5.68 7.15 2.27
CA TYR A 419 6.18 7.46 3.61
C TYR A 419 6.88 8.84 3.74
N GLY A 420 7.61 9.28 2.71
CA GLY A 420 8.32 10.57 2.70
C GLY A 420 7.41 11.78 2.54
N ASP A 421 6.23 11.60 1.94
CA ASP A 421 5.32 12.71 1.66
C ASP A 421 4.32 12.92 2.80
N VAL A 422 3.92 11.87 3.50
CA VAL A 422 2.95 11.95 4.61
C VAL A 422 3.52 12.66 5.85
N LYS A 423 4.85 12.65 6.02
CA LYS A 423 5.54 13.37 7.11
C LYS A 423 5.75 14.87 6.84
N LYS A 424 5.52 15.30 5.60
CA LYS A 424 5.61 16.71 5.21
C LYS A 424 4.26 17.40 5.39
N PRO A 425 4.20 18.73 5.45
CA PRO A 425 2.94 19.44 5.33
C PRO A 425 2.19 18.98 4.08
N ILE A 426 0.86 18.91 4.20
CA ILE A 426 0.01 18.49 3.08
C ILE A 426 0.28 19.39 1.88
N SER A 427 0.63 18.78 0.75
CA SER A 427 0.98 19.51 -0.47
C SER A 427 -0.06 19.28 -1.56
N LYS A 428 -0.42 20.35 -2.27
CA LYS A 428 -1.27 20.30 -3.46
C LYS A 428 -0.53 19.87 -4.73
N GLY A 429 0.79 19.68 -4.68
CA GLY A 429 1.62 19.34 -5.84
C GLY A 429 1.28 18.01 -6.51
N ALA A 430 0.45 17.19 -5.87
CA ALA A 430 -0.05 15.95 -6.44
C ALA A 430 -1.39 16.12 -7.19
N ILE A 431 -2.04 17.29 -7.09
CA ILE A 431 -3.34 17.58 -7.71
C ILE A 431 -3.12 18.10 -9.13
N GLY A 432 -3.79 17.49 -10.11
CA GLY A 432 -3.71 17.89 -11.51
C GLY A 432 -2.36 17.60 -12.17
N ARG A 433 -1.51 16.81 -11.55
CA ARG A 433 -0.18 16.45 -12.08
C ARG A 433 -0.26 15.71 -13.41
N TRP A 434 -1.35 14.96 -13.67
CA TRP A 434 -1.60 14.29 -14.94
C TRP A 434 -1.57 15.24 -16.15
N ARG A 435 -1.86 16.54 -15.97
CA ARG A 435 -1.86 17.56 -17.06
C ARG A 435 -0.49 17.69 -17.71
N HIS A 436 0.59 17.52 -16.96
CA HIS A 436 1.95 17.51 -17.50
C HIS A 436 2.23 16.30 -18.39
N TYR A 437 1.41 15.27 -18.28
CA TYR A 437 1.51 14.00 -19.00
C TYR A 437 0.32 13.74 -19.92
N GLN A 438 -0.50 14.75 -20.20
CA GLN A 438 -1.80 14.62 -20.90
C GLN A 438 -1.69 13.84 -22.20
N LYS A 439 -0.66 14.12 -23.04
CA LYS A 439 -0.46 13.43 -24.32
C LYS A 439 -0.29 11.91 -24.21
N TYR A 440 0.15 11.41 -23.06
CA TYR A 440 0.30 9.98 -22.83
C TYR A 440 -0.99 9.32 -22.35
N PHE A 441 -2.00 10.12 -22.01
CA PHE A 441 -3.32 9.64 -21.60
C PHE A 441 -4.31 9.49 -22.74
N GLU A 442 -4.03 10.04 -23.94
CA GLU A 442 -4.95 10.00 -25.08
C GLU A 442 -5.59 8.61 -25.30
N PRO A 443 -4.86 7.47 -25.22
CA PRO A 443 -5.45 6.15 -25.46
C PRO A 443 -6.44 5.69 -24.38
N CYS A 444 -6.49 6.34 -23.23
CA CYS A 444 -7.30 5.90 -22.08
C CYS A 444 -8.22 6.97 -21.47
N LEU A 445 -8.20 8.20 -21.98
CA LEU A 445 -9.07 9.29 -21.48
C LEU A 445 -10.55 8.91 -21.54
N ASP A 446 -11.02 8.36 -22.65
CA ASP A 446 -12.42 7.96 -22.82
C ASP A 446 -12.87 6.93 -21.79
N LYS A 447 -11.95 6.03 -21.36
CA LYS A 447 -12.23 5.03 -20.32
C LYS A 447 -12.37 5.65 -18.94
N LEU A 448 -11.65 6.74 -18.66
CA LEU A 448 -11.64 7.44 -17.37
C LEU A 448 -12.74 8.51 -17.26
N GLU A 449 -13.20 9.06 -18.39
CA GLU A 449 -14.17 10.15 -18.44
C GLU A 449 -15.48 9.88 -17.64
N PRO A 450 -16.09 8.66 -17.67
CA PRO A 450 -17.24 8.36 -16.84
C PRO A 450 -16.99 8.53 -15.34
N PHE A 451 -15.76 8.24 -14.86
CA PHE A 451 -15.37 8.38 -13.46
C PHE A 451 -15.01 9.82 -13.10
N VAL A 452 -14.41 10.56 -14.03
CA VAL A 452 -14.17 12.00 -13.92
C VAL A 452 -15.50 12.70 -13.63
N LYS A 453 -16.54 12.41 -14.42
CA LYS A 453 -17.89 12.96 -14.24
C LYS A 453 -18.57 12.45 -12.98
N ALA A 454 -18.56 11.13 -12.74
CA ALA A 454 -19.26 10.51 -11.60
C ALA A 454 -18.71 10.96 -10.24
N PHE A 455 -17.42 11.31 -10.17
CA PHE A 455 -16.76 11.80 -8.95
C PHE A 455 -16.59 13.33 -8.97
N ALA A 456 -17.20 14.05 -9.92
CA ALA A 456 -17.17 15.51 -10.06
C ALA A 456 -15.75 16.10 -10.13
N TYR A 457 -14.89 15.51 -10.96
CA TYR A 457 -13.59 16.07 -11.38
C TYR A 457 -13.74 16.71 -12.77
N GLU A 458 -13.20 17.91 -12.92
CA GLU A 458 -13.20 18.66 -14.20
C GLU A 458 -11.87 18.50 -14.97
#